data_4361c2f7bbbff269aa406715c8db6cbd
#
_entry.id   4361c2f7bbbff269aa406715c8db6cbd
#
_cell.length_a   1.000
_cell.length_b   1.000
_cell.length_c   1.000
_cell.angle_alpha   90.00
_cell.angle_beta   90.00
_cell.angle_gamma   90.00
#
_symmetry.space_group_name_H-M   'P 1'
#
loop_
_entity.id
_entity.type
_entity.pdbx_description
1 polymer ?
#
loop_
_entity_poly.entity_id
_entity_poly.type
_entity_poly.pdbx_seq_one_letter_code
_entity_poly.pdbx_strand_id
1 'polypeptide(L)'
;MTTVGSATILLMSSLMSISAVAQTAPPPPLDYVVVADSFSLPSGMTFGGTSGVAINSKGHIFVLHRGPNPLMEFDANGKFLRALGDGLFDRPHGLRIDAQDNIWTTDARSHVVYKFSPEGRILLVLGVRETAGEMHSYGHLRLFNEPNDMAFGPQGEIFVVQGHGRGDPKVIKFDKDGNFIKAWGKKGTGAGEFDIAHSIAIDAQGLLYVADRNNQRIQVFDADGTYLRESKHSGTPCGLFIDRDQNLWLAHGHAGRLLKLDLNGNVLGVTGSQGKAPGQFGEAHFLAVSAQGDVYVADTLNWRVQKFVRKSP
;
A
#
# COMPACT_ATOMS: atom_id res chain seq x y z
N MET A 1 -72.38 -45.93 16.93
CA MET A 1 -71.81 -45.52 15.60
C MET A 1 -70.67 -44.58 15.85
N THR A 2 -69.46 -45.06 15.80
CA THR A 2 -68.22 -44.36 16.08
C THR A 2 -67.45 -44.27 14.79
N THR A 3 -67.31 -43.05 14.30
CA THR A 3 -66.48 -42.76 13.06
C THR A 3 -65.06 -42.50 13.45
N VAL A 4 -64.20 -43.36 12.91
CA VAL A 4 -62.70 -43.24 13.03
C VAL A 4 -62.21 -42.32 11.90
N GLY A 5 -61.63 -41.19 12.27
CA GLY A 5 -60.95 -40.27 11.30
C GLY A 5 -59.51 -40.70 11.13
N SER A 6 -59.13 -40.97 9.87
CA SER A 6 -57.74 -41.23 9.47
C SER A 6 -56.98 -39.88 9.30
N ALA A 7 -55.90 -39.75 10.06
CA ALA A 7 -54.95 -38.63 9.88
C ALA A 7 -53.84 -39.05 8.92
N THR A 8 -53.75 -38.33 7.81
CA THR A 8 -52.67 -38.51 6.81
C THR A 8 -51.49 -37.62 7.21
N ILE A 9 -50.36 -38.22 7.57
CA ILE A 9 -49.10 -37.51 7.87
C ILE A 9 -48.37 -37.27 6.54
N LEU A 10 -48.26 -36.01 6.15
CA LEU A 10 -47.41 -35.57 5.05
C LEU A 10 -45.96 -35.46 5.56
N LEU A 11 -45.07 -36.36 5.12
CA LEU A 11 -43.64 -36.17 5.31
C LEU A 11 -43.13 -35.15 4.26
N MET A 12 -42.76 -33.97 4.69
CA MET A 12 -41.96 -33.04 3.89
C MET A 12 -40.48 -33.43 3.98
N SER A 13 -39.92 -34.00 2.92
CA SER A 13 -38.49 -34.18 2.76
C SER A 13 -37.85 -32.88 2.32
N SER A 14 -37.13 -32.20 3.23
CA SER A 14 -36.29 -31.06 2.91
C SER A 14 -35.03 -31.54 2.17
N LEU A 15 -34.98 -31.30 0.87
CA LEU A 15 -33.74 -31.40 0.09
C LEU A 15 -32.80 -30.26 0.50
N MET A 16 -31.79 -30.54 1.31
CA MET A 16 -30.66 -29.65 1.51
C MET A 16 -29.84 -29.66 0.21
N SER A 17 -29.94 -28.59 -0.58
CA SER A 17 -29.01 -28.33 -1.66
C SER A 17 -27.64 -27.99 -1.07
N ILE A 18 -26.71 -28.92 -1.12
CA ILE A 18 -25.29 -28.67 -0.87
C ILE A 18 -24.79 -27.86 -2.06
N SER A 19 -24.69 -26.53 -1.90
CA SER A 19 -23.97 -25.70 -2.85
C SER A 19 -22.50 -26.10 -2.79
N ALA A 20 -22.03 -26.85 -3.79
CA ALA A 20 -20.61 -27.08 -4.00
C ALA A 20 -19.95 -25.70 -4.21
N VAL A 21 -19.08 -25.28 -3.27
CA VAL A 21 -18.21 -24.15 -3.46
C VAL A 21 -17.31 -24.52 -4.64
N ALA A 22 -17.55 -23.88 -5.78
CA ALA A 22 -16.71 -24.06 -6.95
C ALA A 22 -15.28 -23.67 -6.54
N GLN A 23 -14.37 -24.62 -6.58
CA GLN A 23 -12.94 -24.37 -6.37
C GLN A 23 -12.50 -23.51 -7.53
N THR A 24 -12.36 -22.19 -7.31
CA THR A 24 -11.90 -21.26 -8.33
C THR A 24 -10.48 -21.67 -8.74
N ALA A 25 -10.24 -21.77 -10.05
CA ALA A 25 -8.90 -22.05 -10.57
C ALA A 25 -7.89 -21.04 -9.97
N PRO A 26 -6.65 -21.48 -9.74
CA PRO A 26 -5.63 -20.54 -9.25
C PRO A 26 -5.48 -19.37 -10.24
N PRO A 27 -5.21 -18.15 -9.76
CA PRO A 27 -5.06 -16.99 -10.63
C PRO A 27 -3.91 -17.22 -11.62
N PRO A 28 -4.02 -16.71 -12.87
CA PRO A 28 -2.99 -16.90 -13.87
C PRO A 28 -1.67 -16.25 -13.44
N PRO A 29 -0.51 -16.77 -13.88
CA PRO A 29 0.76 -16.10 -13.67
C PRO A 29 0.78 -14.77 -14.44
N LEU A 30 1.41 -13.74 -13.88
CA LEU A 30 1.70 -12.50 -14.60
C LEU A 30 2.84 -12.75 -15.60
N ASP A 31 2.70 -12.21 -16.82
CA ASP A 31 3.74 -12.27 -17.85
C ASP A 31 4.83 -11.24 -17.61
N TYR A 32 5.56 -11.44 -16.50
CA TYR A 32 6.68 -10.60 -16.10
C TYR A 32 7.92 -11.47 -15.84
N VAL A 33 9.08 -10.88 -16.10
CA VAL A 33 10.38 -11.44 -15.70
C VAL A 33 11.10 -10.45 -14.82
N VAL A 34 11.81 -10.96 -13.81
CA VAL A 34 12.69 -10.13 -12.97
C VAL A 34 13.96 -9.78 -13.74
N VAL A 35 14.38 -8.53 -13.63
CA VAL A 35 15.66 -8.05 -14.16
C VAL A 35 16.65 -8.04 -13.00
N ALA A 36 17.73 -8.84 -13.15
CA ALA A 36 18.81 -8.87 -12.19
C ALA A 36 19.58 -7.52 -12.23
N ASP A 37 20.19 -7.17 -11.09
CA ASP A 37 21.11 -6.03 -10.96
C ASP A 37 20.60 -4.71 -11.55
N SER A 38 19.30 -4.43 -11.30
CA SER A 38 18.63 -3.26 -11.86
C SER A 38 19.10 -1.93 -11.27
N PHE A 39 19.95 -1.94 -10.25
CA PHE A 39 20.47 -0.75 -9.57
C PHE A 39 21.98 -0.80 -9.41
N SER A 40 22.65 0.28 -9.78
CA SER A 40 24.09 0.45 -9.63
C SER A 40 24.36 1.48 -8.53
N LEU A 41 24.88 1.02 -7.40
CA LEU A 41 25.26 1.84 -6.25
C LEU A 41 26.76 2.18 -6.29
N PRO A 42 27.17 3.35 -5.80
CA PRO A 42 28.57 3.67 -5.55
C PRO A 42 29.24 2.66 -4.61
N SER A 43 30.56 2.49 -4.75
CA SER A 43 31.33 1.62 -3.86
C SER A 43 31.12 1.99 -2.38
N GLY A 44 30.86 0.98 -1.58
CA GLY A 44 30.58 1.15 -0.14
C GLY A 44 29.15 1.55 0.23
N MET A 45 28.29 1.84 -0.76
CA MET A 45 26.86 2.03 -0.50
C MET A 45 26.09 0.73 -0.65
N THR A 46 25.13 0.53 0.21
CA THR A 46 24.18 -0.61 0.18
C THR A 46 22.79 -0.12 0.55
N PHE A 47 21.78 -0.83 0.10
CA PHE A 47 20.45 -0.67 0.68
C PHE A 47 20.43 -1.26 2.10
N GLY A 48 19.67 -0.64 2.98
CA GLY A 48 19.12 -1.29 4.18
C GLY A 48 17.77 -1.92 3.88
N GLY A 49 16.97 -2.21 4.90
CA GLY A 49 15.61 -2.70 4.71
C GLY A 49 14.78 -1.72 3.86
N THR A 50 14.57 -2.03 2.59
CA THR A 50 13.87 -1.14 1.65
C THR A 50 12.39 -1.07 2.01
N SER A 51 11.90 0.14 2.29
CA SER A 51 10.51 0.33 2.67
C SER A 51 9.63 0.85 1.54
N GLY A 52 10.16 1.69 0.66
CA GLY A 52 9.39 2.32 -0.41
C GLY A 52 10.15 2.44 -1.72
N VAL A 53 9.40 2.47 -2.82
CA VAL A 53 9.88 2.82 -4.16
C VAL A 53 8.86 3.67 -4.87
N ALA A 54 9.29 4.72 -5.56
CA ALA A 54 8.44 5.61 -6.35
C ALA A 54 9.17 6.07 -7.61
N ILE A 55 8.42 6.56 -8.60
CA ILE A 55 8.95 6.97 -9.90
C ILE A 55 8.39 8.35 -10.22
N ASN A 56 9.25 9.29 -10.63
CA ASN A 56 8.82 10.63 -11.04
C ASN A 56 8.48 10.72 -12.54
N SER A 57 8.04 11.88 -13.00
CA SER A 57 7.65 12.13 -14.40
C SER A 57 8.78 11.92 -15.40
N LYS A 58 10.04 12.03 -14.97
CA LYS A 58 11.24 11.81 -15.79
C LYS A 58 11.67 10.34 -15.85
N GLY A 59 10.96 9.45 -15.13
CA GLY A 59 11.31 8.04 -15.00
C GLY A 59 12.44 7.77 -14.00
N HIS A 60 12.86 8.77 -13.22
CA HIS A 60 13.82 8.55 -12.13
C HIS A 60 13.14 7.74 -11.01
N ILE A 61 13.92 6.82 -10.45
CA ILE A 61 13.47 5.89 -9.44
C ILE A 61 13.99 6.36 -8.08
N PHE A 62 13.07 6.51 -7.13
CA PHE A 62 13.38 6.84 -5.74
C PHE A 62 13.19 5.60 -4.88
N VAL A 63 14.16 5.35 -3.99
CA VAL A 63 14.15 4.23 -3.06
C VAL A 63 14.30 4.78 -1.65
N LEU A 64 13.34 4.43 -0.78
CA LEU A 64 13.38 4.73 0.64
C LEU A 64 13.77 3.46 1.41
N HIS A 65 14.76 3.55 2.30
CA HIS A 65 15.21 2.39 3.05
C HIS A 65 15.73 2.76 4.46
N ARG A 66 15.91 1.76 5.30
CA ARG A 66 16.26 1.91 6.73
C ARG A 66 17.76 1.77 7.00
N GLY A 67 18.59 2.30 6.11
CA GLY A 67 20.04 2.34 6.25
C GLY A 67 20.59 3.76 6.13
N PRO A 68 21.92 3.93 6.10
CA PRO A 68 22.55 5.19 5.74
C PRO A 68 22.11 5.67 4.35
N ASN A 69 22.01 6.99 4.16
CA ASN A 69 21.49 7.57 2.91
C ASN A 69 20.04 7.15 2.58
N PRO A 70 19.08 7.38 3.47
CA PRO A 70 17.79 6.68 3.51
C PRO A 70 16.89 6.92 2.29
N LEU A 71 17.02 8.01 1.57
CA LEU A 71 16.27 8.32 0.36
C LEU A 71 17.24 8.49 -0.81
N MET A 72 17.28 7.49 -1.69
CA MET A 72 18.17 7.46 -2.86
C MET A 72 17.41 7.72 -4.14
N GLU A 73 18.00 8.49 -5.07
CA GLU A 73 17.51 8.73 -6.41
C GLU A 73 18.42 8.07 -7.44
N PHE A 74 17.80 7.40 -8.41
CA PHE A 74 18.43 6.74 -9.56
C PHE A 74 17.84 7.27 -10.86
N ASP A 75 18.61 7.25 -11.94
CA ASP A 75 18.05 7.47 -13.27
C ASP A 75 17.17 6.29 -13.72
N ALA A 76 16.54 6.41 -14.90
CA ALA A 76 15.67 5.38 -15.45
C ALA A 76 16.38 4.03 -15.74
N ASN A 77 17.72 4.04 -15.81
CA ASN A 77 18.55 2.85 -16.00
C ASN A 77 19.05 2.26 -14.68
N GLY A 78 18.65 2.84 -13.54
CA GLY A 78 19.06 2.38 -12.21
C GLY A 78 20.45 2.83 -11.78
N LYS A 79 21.05 3.82 -12.45
CA LYS A 79 22.31 4.43 -12.01
C LYS A 79 22.04 5.44 -10.89
N PHE A 80 22.79 5.31 -9.80
CA PHE A 80 22.70 6.23 -8.66
C PHE A 80 23.00 7.68 -9.08
N LEU A 81 22.17 8.61 -8.62
CA LEU A 81 22.31 10.05 -8.86
C LEU A 81 22.70 10.79 -7.58
N ARG A 82 21.93 10.58 -6.51
CA ARG A 82 22.15 11.25 -5.21
C ARG A 82 21.40 10.55 -4.08
N ALA A 83 21.73 10.93 -2.85
CA ALA A 83 20.96 10.59 -1.67
C ALA A 83 20.49 11.86 -0.92
N LEU A 84 19.38 11.73 -0.21
CA LEU A 84 18.71 12.80 0.52
C LEU A 84 18.31 12.31 1.91
N GLY A 85 18.03 13.26 2.82
CA GLY A 85 17.37 12.97 4.10
C GLY A 85 18.26 12.31 5.14
N ASP A 86 19.58 12.43 5.04
CA ASP A 86 20.50 11.93 6.08
C ASP A 86 20.18 12.55 7.43
N GLY A 87 20.08 11.71 8.48
CA GLY A 87 19.72 12.12 9.84
C GLY A 87 18.24 12.53 10.05
N LEU A 88 17.40 12.53 9.01
CA LEU A 88 15.99 12.91 9.14
C LEU A 88 15.08 11.78 9.63
N PHE A 89 15.42 10.55 9.29
CA PHE A 89 14.53 9.40 9.47
C PHE A 89 14.97 8.51 10.64
N ASP A 90 13.98 7.98 11.38
CA ASP A 90 14.17 6.89 12.36
C ASP A 90 13.64 5.56 11.79
N ARG A 91 12.39 5.56 11.30
CA ARG A 91 11.77 4.40 10.63
C ARG A 91 11.02 4.84 9.38
N PRO A 92 11.75 5.14 8.29
CA PRO A 92 11.13 5.53 7.03
C PRO A 92 10.23 4.40 6.54
N HIS A 93 9.03 4.76 6.01
CA HIS A 93 8.01 3.77 5.68
C HIS A 93 7.41 3.94 4.29
N GLY A 94 6.54 4.93 4.06
CA GLY A 94 5.92 5.21 2.77
C GLY A 94 6.73 6.19 1.92
N LEU A 95 6.68 6.02 0.61
CA LEU A 95 7.30 6.90 -0.38
C LEU A 95 6.34 7.10 -1.55
N ARG A 96 6.04 8.36 -1.88
CA ARG A 96 5.21 8.74 -3.03
C ARG A 96 5.79 9.95 -3.74
N ILE A 97 5.45 10.11 -5.02
CA ILE A 97 5.77 11.29 -5.83
C ILE A 97 4.44 11.92 -6.24
N ASP A 98 4.27 13.22 -6.04
CA ASP A 98 3.08 13.94 -6.47
C ASP A 98 3.18 14.39 -7.95
N ALA A 99 2.11 14.96 -8.49
CA ALA A 99 2.03 15.39 -9.89
C ALA A 99 3.02 16.56 -10.25
N GLN A 100 3.62 17.19 -9.24
CA GLN A 100 4.64 18.21 -9.40
C GLN A 100 6.06 17.68 -9.17
N ASP A 101 6.23 16.35 -9.15
CA ASP A 101 7.47 15.64 -8.85
C ASP A 101 8.01 15.91 -7.43
N ASN A 102 7.20 16.43 -6.50
CA ASN A 102 7.62 16.51 -5.12
C ASN A 102 7.66 15.11 -4.49
N ILE A 103 8.68 14.91 -3.67
CA ILE A 103 8.92 13.62 -3.01
C ILE A 103 8.26 13.67 -1.63
N TRP A 104 7.42 12.69 -1.35
CA TRP A 104 6.73 12.58 -0.07
C TRP A 104 7.13 11.30 0.64
N THR A 105 7.41 11.41 1.93
CA THR A 105 7.78 10.28 2.76
C THR A 105 7.03 10.29 4.08
N THR A 106 6.74 9.11 4.61
CA THR A 106 6.33 8.95 6.01
C THR A 106 7.47 8.40 6.83
N ASP A 107 7.57 8.81 8.07
CA ASP A 107 8.39 8.17 9.09
C ASP A 107 7.51 7.69 10.24
N ALA A 108 7.36 6.37 10.33
CA ALA A 108 6.43 5.77 11.27
C ALA A 108 6.87 6.00 12.74
N ARG A 109 8.17 5.97 13.04
CA ARG A 109 8.63 6.13 14.42
C ARG A 109 8.84 7.59 14.83
N SER A 110 9.24 8.44 13.89
CA SER A 110 9.32 9.88 14.12
C SER A 110 7.97 10.59 14.06
N HIS A 111 6.88 9.88 13.67
CA HIS A 111 5.51 10.38 13.63
C HIS A 111 5.31 11.58 12.69
N VAL A 112 6.00 11.62 11.55
CA VAL A 112 5.99 12.74 10.62
C VAL A 112 5.79 12.31 9.17
N VAL A 113 5.27 13.24 8.38
CA VAL A 113 5.24 13.18 6.91
C VAL A 113 6.06 14.34 6.39
N TYR A 114 7.01 14.07 5.50
CA TYR A 114 7.82 15.10 4.83
C TYR A 114 7.40 15.26 3.38
N LYS A 115 7.35 16.51 2.91
CA LYS A 115 7.33 16.87 1.49
C LYS A 115 8.64 17.52 1.13
N PHE A 116 9.31 17.00 0.12
CA PHE A 116 10.51 17.60 -0.45
C PHE A 116 10.22 18.12 -1.86
N SER A 117 10.90 19.22 -2.25
CA SER A 117 10.94 19.61 -3.67
C SER A 117 11.68 18.53 -4.48
N PRO A 118 11.57 18.57 -5.84
CA PRO A 118 12.37 17.69 -6.70
C PRO A 118 13.88 17.80 -6.45
N GLU A 119 14.38 18.95 -5.97
CA GLU A 119 15.79 19.17 -5.63
C GLU A 119 16.16 18.67 -4.23
N GLY A 120 15.18 18.24 -3.43
CA GLY A 120 15.39 17.69 -2.08
C GLY A 120 15.29 18.71 -0.93
N ARG A 121 14.74 19.91 -1.17
CA ARG A 121 14.46 20.88 -0.10
C ARG A 121 13.15 20.50 0.60
N ILE A 122 13.12 20.55 1.91
CA ILE A 122 11.89 20.34 2.69
C ILE A 122 10.95 21.52 2.44
N LEU A 123 9.75 21.20 1.92
CA LEU A 123 8.68 22.18 1.63
C LEU A 123 7.59 22.18 2.71
N LEU A 124 7.31 20.99 3.30
CA LEU A 124 6.28 20.82 4.30
C LEU A 124 6.66 19.69 5.25
N VAL A 125 6.31 19.86 6.53
CA VAL A 125 6.34 18.80 7.54
C VAL A 125 4.98 18.74 8.18
N LEU A 126 4.34 17.57 8.12
CA LEU A 126 3.13 17.29 8.88
C LEU A 126 3.51 16.41 10.07
N GLY A 127 2.94 16.70 11.22
CA GLY A 127 3.31 16.05 12.48
C GLY A 127 4.35 16.83 13.27
N VAL A 128 4.67 16.32 14.44
CA VAL A 128 5.75 16.83 15.31
C VAL A 128 6.72 15.67 15.58
N ARG A 129 7.96 15.87 15.17
CA ARG A 129 8.99 14.82 15.28
C ARG A 129 9.07 14.25 16.70
N GLU A 130 9.11 12.92 16.79
CA GLU A 130 9.23 12.16 18.05
C GLU A 130 8.05 12.39 19.03
N THR A 131 6.94 12.94 18.52
CA THR A 131 5.74 13.20 19.33
C THR A 131 4.55 12.47 18.73
N ALA A 132 4.22 11.32 19.32
CA ALA A 132 3.02 10.58 18.98
C ALA A 132 1.78 11.23 19.57
N GLY A 133 0.66 11.19 18.87
CA GLY A 133 -0.61 11.70 19.40
C GLY A 133 -1.78 11.55 18.45
N GLU A 134 -2.93 12.06 18.91
CA GLU A 134 -4.15 12.13 18.12
C GLU A 134 -4.25 13.45 17.37
N MET A 135 -4.73 13.40 16.14
CA MET A 135 -4.81 14.56 15.26
C MET A 135 -5.67 15.72 15.80
N HIS A 136 -6.59 15.45 16.73
CA HIS A 136 -7.49 16.46 17.31
C HIS A 136 -7.16 16.85 18.75
N SER A 137 -6.18 16.22 19.38
CA SER A 137 -6.07 16.24 20.83
C SER A 137 -5.66 17.59 21.41
N TYR A 138 -5.00 18.45 20.64
CA TYR A 138 -4.44 19.72 21.14
C TYR A 138 -4.58 20.88 20.12
N GLY A 139 -5.78 21.12 19.64
CA GLY A 139 -6.11 22.33 18.87
C GLY A 139 -5.33 22.51 17.56
N HIS A 140 -4.13 23.03 17.61
CA HIS A 140 -3.32 23.32 16.42
C HIS A 140 -2.20 22.31 16.15
N LEU A 141 -1.97 21.35 17.03
CA LEU A 141 -0.95 20.32 16.84
C LEU A 141 -1.50 19.20 15.96
N ARG A 142 -0.84 19.02 14.82
CA ARG A 142 -1.13 17.95 13.86
C ARG A 142 -0.25 16.77 14.22
N LEU A 143 -0.72 15.91 15.14
CA LEU A 143 0.05 14.76 15.59
C LEU A 143 -0.38 13.50 14.85
N PHE A 144 0.59 12.70 14.45
CA PHE A 144 0.39 11.34 13.97
C PHE A 144 0.75 10.32 15.04
N ASN A 145 0.25 9.11 14.84
CA ASN A 145 0.72 7.94 15.56
C ASN A 145 1.08 6.85 14.57
N GLU A 146 2.37 6.79 14.21
CA GLU A 146 2.93 5.87 13.22
C GLU A 146 2.27 6.00 11.82
N PRO A 147 2.50 7.13 11.07
CA PRO A 147 2.02 7.28 9.70
C PRO A 147 2.73 6.29 8.77
N ASN A 148 1.94 5.57 7.95
CA ASN A 148 2.41 4.48 7.11
C ASN A 148 2.60 4.85 5.65
N ASP A 149 1.58 5.46 5.04
CA ASP A 149 1.54 5.74 3.61
C ASP A 149 0.63 6.95 3.34
N MET A 150 0.66 7.47 2.12
CA MET A 150 -0.21 8.56 1.69
C MET A 150 -0.63 8.40 0.23
N ALA A 151 -1.73 9.07 -0.14
CA ALA A 151 -2.18 9.23 -1.51
C ALA A 151 -2.69 10.66 -1.73
N PHE A 152 -2.73 11.10 -2.99
CA PHE A 152 -3.12 12.45 -3.37
C PHE A 152 -4.41 12.43 -4.17
N GLY A 153 -5.40 13.20 -3.73
CA GLY A 153 -6.66 13.37 -4.41
C GLY A 153 -6.55 14.25 -5.66
N PRO A 154 -7.57 14.24 -6.53
CA PRO A 154 -7.55 14.98 -7.79
C PRO A 154 -7.54 16.51 -7.63
N GLN A 155 -7.91 17.04 -6.46
CA GLN A 155 -7.85 18.46 -6.13
C GLN A 155 -6.63 18.80 -5.26
N GLY A 156 -5.71 17.85 -5.09
CA GLY A 156 -4.50 17.99 -4.30
C GLY A 156 -4.67 17.64 -2.83
N GLU A 157 -5.81 17.07 -2.43
CA GLU A 157 -5.99 16.60 -1.06
C GLU A 157 -4.95 15.53 -0.73
N ILE A 158 -4.54 15.50 0.53
CA ILE A 158 -3.56 14.55 1.03
C ILE A 158 -4.30 13.60 1.97
N PHE A 159 -4.23 12.30 1.68
CA PHE A 159 -4.76 11.25 2.54
C PHE A 159 -3.60 10.48 3.14
N VAL A 160 -3.51 10.43 4.47
CA VAL A 160 -2.47 9.71 5.20
C VAL A 160 -3.11 8.57 5.97
N VAL A 161 -2.59 7.36 5.85
CA VAL A 161 -2.96 6.23 6.72
C VAL A 161 -1.92 6.08 7.83
N GLN A 162 -2.40 5.74 9.04
CA GLN A 162 -1.54 5.58 10.23
C GLN A 162 -1.92 4.34 11.05
N GLY A 163 -1.12 4.03 12.08
CA GLY A 163 -1.39 2.99 13.06
C GLY A 163 -0.65 1.70 12.77
N HIS A 164 0.68 1.78 12.54
CA HIS A 164 1.49 0.60 12.20
C HIS A 164 1.54 -0.46 13.32
N GLY A 165 1.48 -0.08 14.56
CA GLY A 165 1.60 -1.04 15.66
C GLY A 165 0.95 -0.62 16.97
N ARG A 166 1.06 0.63 17.36
CA ARG A 166 0.61 1.12 18.68
C ARG A 166 -0.47 2.19 18.61
N GLY A 167 -0.60 2.88 17.48
CA GLY A 167 -1.59 3.92 17.29
C GLY A 167 -2.94 3.39 16.82
N ASP A 168 -3.98 4.18 17.03
CA ASP A 168 -5.27 3.91 16.41
C ASP A 168 -5.16 4.01 14.89
N PRO A 169 -5.51 2.94 14.16
CA PRO A 169 -5.47 2.97 12.72
C PRO A 169 -6.55 3.88 12.16
N LYS A 170 -6.12 4.86 11.34
CA LYS A 170 -6.99 5.88 10.75
C LYS A 170 -6.57 6.23 9.34
N VAL A 171 -7.52 6.77 8.58
CA VAL A 171 -7.26 7.59 7.41
C VAL A 171 -7.47 9.05 7.81
N ILE A 172 -6.53 9.93 7.45
CA ILE A 172 -6.54 11.34 7.80
C ILE A 172 -6.48 12.13 6.50
N LYS A 173 -7.44 13.03 6.31
CA LYS A 173 -7.57 13.91 5.13
C LYS A 173 -7.09 15.31 5.47
N PHE A 174 -6.23 15.84 4.60
CA PHE A 174 -5.79 17.24 4.61
C PHE A 174 -6.14 17.90 3.27
N ASP A 175 -6.19 19.24 3.25
CA ASP A 175 -6.18 20.00 2.01
C ASP A 175 -4.78 19.97 1.36
N LYS A 176 -4.67 20.59 0.16
CA LYS A 176 -3.40 20.68 -0.60
C LYS A 176 -2.28 21.43 0.14
N ASP A 177 -2.63 22.27 1.11
CA ASP A 177 -1.70 23.09 1.91
C ASP A 177 -1.36 22.42 3.24
N GLY A 178 -1.87 21.19 3.46
CA GLY A 178 -1.65 20.38 4.66
C GLY A 178 -2.50 20.83 5.85
N ASN A 179 -3.62 21.53 5.66
CA ASN A 179 -4.55 21.80 6.73
C ASN A 179 -5.46 20.59 6.95
N PHE A 180 -5.61 20.22 8.22
CA PHE A 180 -6.46 19.09 8.61
C PHE A 180 -7.93 19.35 8.22
N ILE A 181 -8.54 18.37 7.58
CA ILE A 181 -9.98 18.40 7.24
C ILE A 181 -10.74 17.45 8.15
N LYS A 182 -10.40 16.17 8.13
CA LYS A 182 -11.07 15.13 8.94
C LYS A 182 -10.23 13.87 9.06
N ALA A 183 -10.64 12.99 9.96
CA ALA A 183 -10.11 11.63 10.05
C ALA A 183 -11.24 10.64 10.31
N TRP A 184 -11.04 9.38 9.90
CA TRP A 184 -11.94 8.28 10.17
C TRP A 184 -11.20 6.98 10.39
N GLY A 185 -11.89 5.99 10.91
CA GLY A 185 -11.32 4.71 11.28
C GLY A 185 -10.99 4.60 12.75
N LYS A 186 -10.95 3.38 13.23
CA LYS A 186 -10.56 2.96 14.57
C LYS A 186 -10.15 1.49 14.52
N LYS A 187 -9.55 0.99 15.58
CA LYS A 187 -9.22 -0.43 15.73
C LYS A 187 -10.46 -1.30 15.68
N GLY A 188 -10.46 -2.33 14.83
CA GLY A 188 -11.55 -3.30 14.73
C GLY A 188 -11.57 -4.07 13.43
N THR A 189 -12.66 -4.82 13.19
CA THR A 189 -12.85 -5.70 12.02
C THR A 189 -14.08 -5.35 11.19
N GLY A 190 -14.92 -4.41 11.64
CA GLY A 190 -16.11 -3.95 10.94
C GLY A 190 -15.79 -3.06 9.73
N ALA A 191 -16.82 -2.65 9.01
CA ALA A 191 -16.72 -1.68 7.92
C ALA A 191 -16.20 -0.34 8.45
N GLY A 192 -15.15 0.20 7.82
CA GLY A 192 -14.49 1.42 8.26
C GLY A 192 -13.62 1.29 9.51
N GLU A 193 -13.50 0.09 10.07
CA GLU A 193 -12.54 -0.22 11.13
C GLU A 193 -11.30 -0.89 10.53
N PHE A 194 -10.13 -0.79 11.18
CA PHE A 194 -8.88 -1.33 10.67
C PHE A 194 -8.10 -2.09 11.75
N ASP A 195 -7.30 -3.04 11.30
CA ASP A 195 -6.18 -3.56 12.08
C ASP A 195 -4.90 -3.38 11.27
N ILE A 196 -4.27 -2.22 11.43
CA ILE A 196 -3.20 -1.63 10.64
C ILE A 196 -3.68 -1.16 9.24
N ALA A 197 -4.07 0.11 9.12
CA ALA A 197 -4.21 0.80 7.84
C ALA A 197 -2.80 1.03 7.26
N HIS A 198 -2.32 0.10 6.41
CA HIS A 198 -0.91 0.02 6.06
C HIS A 198 -0.54 0.77 4.79
N SER A 199 -1.38 0.75 3.79
CA SER A 199 -1.17 1.45 2.51
C SER A 199 -2.47 2.03 1.99
N ILE A 200 -2.36 3.05 1.15
CA ILE A 200 -3.49 3.72 0.51
C ILE A 200 -3.16 4.03 -0.96
N ALA A 201 -4.14 3.79 -1.83
CA ALA A 201 -4.10 4.21 -3.22
C ALA A 201 -5.41 4.89 -3.60
N ILE A 202 -5.41 5.68 -4.66
CA ILE A 202 -6.58 6.41 -5.15
C ILE A 202 -6.76 6.15 -6.64
N ASP A 203 -8.00 5.92 -7.08
CA ASP A 203 -8.31 5.72 -8.49
C ASP A 203 -8.66 7.04 -9.21
N ALA A 204 -8.88 6.97 -10.52
CA ALA A 204 -9.22 8.15 -11.33
C ALA A 204 -10.59 8.76 -10.98
N GLN A 205 -11.46 8.04 -10.27
CA GLN A 205 -12.73 8.50 -9.77
C GLN A 205 -12.62 9.15 -8.38
N GLY A 206 -11.43 9.11 -7.76
CA GLY A 206 -11.18 9.62 -6.42
C GLY A 206 -11.56 8.65 -5.30
N LEU A 207 -11.80 7.36 -5.61
CA LEU A 207 -12.05 6.35 -4.59
C LEU A 207 -10.75 5.92 -3.93
N LEU A 208 -10.80 5.76 -2.62
CA LEU A 208 -9.67 5.38 -1.78
C LEU A 208 -9.67 3.87 -1.53
N TYR A 209 -8.55 3.22 -1.79
CA TYR A 209 -8.30 1.81 -1.51
C TYR A 209 -7.32 1.72 -0.35
N VAL A 210 -7.74 1.14 0.77
CA VAL A 210 -6.92 1.05 1.99
C VAL A 210 -6.60 -0.41 2.29
N ALA A 211 -5.31 -0.73 2.35
CA ALA A 211 -4.84 -2.04 2.79
C ALA A 211 -5.00 -2.16 4.31
N ASP A 212 -5.96 -2.93 4.73
CA ASP A 212 -6.22 -3.28 6.13
C ASP A 212 -5.48 -4.58 6.45
N ARG A 213 -4.19 -4.43 6.78
CA ARG A 213 -3.16 -5.46 6.72
C ARG A 213 -3.50 -6.70 7.54
N ASN A 214 -3.78 -6.54 8.82
CA ASN A 214 -4.01 -7.67 9.71
C ASN A 214 -5.42 -8.27 9.56
N ASN A 215 -6.37 -7.50 9.03
CA ASN A 215 -7.69 -8.00 8.65
C ASN A 215 -7.70 -8.67 7.26
N GLN A 216 -6.55 -8.71 6.57
CA GLN A 216 -6.36 -9.40 5.29
C GLN A 216 -7.35 -8.96 4.21
N ARG A 217 -7.60 -7.64 4.12
CA ARG A 217 -8.57 -7.07 3.18
C ARG A 217 -8.10 -5.73 2.63
N ILE A 218 -8.72 -5.32 1.53
CA ILE A 218 -8.68 -3.96 1.02
C ILE A 218 -10.07 -3.38 1.19
N GLN A 219 -10.20 -2.26 1.88
CA GLN A 219 -11.45 -1.52 2.00
C GLN A 219 -11.47 -0.33 1.05
N VAL A 220 -12.63 -0.04 0.46
CA VAL A 220 -12.81 1.06 -0.48
C VAL A 220 -13.76 2.09 0.12
N PHE A 221 -13.34 3.37 0.01
CA PHE A 221 -14.09 4.52 0.51
C PHE A 221 -14.23 5.58 -0.58
N ASP A 222 -15.23 6.44 -0.44
CA ASP A 222 -15.23 7.73 -1.15
C ASP A 222 -14.23 8.72 -0.52
N ALA A 223 -14.05 9.87 -1.16
CA ALA A 223 -13.12 10.91 -0.67
C ALA A 223 -13.57 11.56 0.65
N ASP A 224 -14.80 11.30 1.10
CA ASP A 224 -15.34 11.76 2.38
C ASP A 224 -15.30 10.70 3.48
N GLY A 225 -14.72 9.53 3.16
CA GLY A 225 -14.53 8.45 4.12
C GLY A 225 -15.75 7.57 4.33
N THR A 226 -16.75 7.64 3.44
CA THR A 226 -17.88 6.71 3.45
C THR A 226 -17.39 5.35 2.96
N TYR A 227 -17.58 4.32 3.77
CA TYR A 227 -17.27 2.94 3.36
C TYR A 227 -18.20 2.50 2.22
N LEU A 228 -17.62 1.91 1.18
CA LEU A 228 -18.35 1.44 0.00
C LEU A 228 -18.36 -0.08 -0.12
N ARG A 229 -17.20 -0.72 -0.01
CA ARG A 229 -17.03 -2.17 -0.18
C ARG A 229 -15.67 -2.63 0.35
N GLU A 230 -15.47 -3.94 0.38
CA GLU A 230 -14.17 -4.56 0.64
C GLU A 230 -13.92 -5.75 -0.27
N SER A 231 -12.66 -6.12 -0.42
CA SER A 231 -12.20 -7.39 -1.00
C SER A 231 -11.22 -8.06 -0.05
N LYS A 232 -11.37 -9.39 0.12
CA LYS A 232 -10.51 -10.18 1.01
C LYS A 232 -9.34 -10.78 0.24
N HIS A 233 -8.16 -10.67 0.84
CA HIS A 233 -6.93 -11.20 0.28
C HIS A 233 -6.18 -11.93 1.40
N SER A 234 -6.18 -13.27 1.37
CA SER A 234 -5.51 -14.09 2.37
C SER A 234 -4.00 -13.83 2.38
N GLY A 235 -3.47 -13.35 3.49
CA GLY A 235 -2.07 -12.97 3.70
C GLY A 235 -1.94 -11.54 4.24
N THR A 236 -0.85 -10.87 3.95
CA THR A 236 -0.56 -9.52 4.48
C THR A 236 -0.55 -8.48 3.36
N PRO A 237 -1.68 -7.82 3.03
CA PRO A 237 -1.70 -6.72 2.09
C PRO A 237 -0.85 -5.56 2.62
N CYS A 238 0.33 -5.33 2.00
CA CYS A 238 1.27 -4.30 2.41
C CYS A 238 1.16 -3.06 1.54
N GLY A 239 1.61 -3.11 0.30
CA GLY A 239 1.66 -1.97 -0.59
C GLY A 239 0.56 -2.01 -1.65
N LEU A 240 -0.10 -0.87 -1.86
CA LEU A 240 -1.07 -0.66 -2.94
C LEU A 240 -0.54 0.39 -3.92
N PHE A 241 -0.82 0.17 -5.20
CA PHE A 241 -0.55 1.13 -6.27
C PHE A 241 -1.63 0.96 -7.36
N ILE A 242 -2.16 2.07 -7.86
CA ILE A 242 -3.05 2.04 -9.04
C ILE A 242 -2.28 2.57 -10.22
N ASP A 243 -2.16 1.77 -11.29
CA ASP A 243 -1.45 2.14 -12.49
C ASP A 243 -2.32 3.03 -13.41
N ARG A 244 -1.70 3.56 -14.49
CA ARG A 244 -2.40 4.42 -15.47
C ARG A 244 -3.60 3.75 -16.14
N ASP A 245 -3.57 2.43 -16.25
CA ASP A 245 -4.62 1.62 -16.85
C ASP A 245 -5.70 1.24 -15.84
N GLN A 246 -5.67 1.85 -14.64
CA GLN A 246 -6.58 1.62 -13.53
C GLN A 246 -6.60 0.17 -13.04
N ASN A 247 -5.45 -0.50 -13.07
CA ASN A 247 -5.29 -1.76 -12.36
C ASN A 247 -4.74 -1.49 -10.96
N LEU A 248 -5.30 -2.18 -9.98
CA LEU A 248 -4.81 -2.16 -8.61
C LEU A 248 -3.71 -3.21 -8.43
N TRP A 249 -2.53 -2.77 -8.04
CA TRP A 249 -1.42 -3.64 -7.70
C TRP A 249 -1.30 -3.79 -6.20
N LEU A 250 -1.07 -5.01 -5.75
CA LEU A 250 -0.93 -5.38 -4.35
C LEU A 250 0.41 -6.09 -4.11
N ALA A 251 1.29 -5.47 -3.32
CA ALA A 251 2.41 -6.15 -2.71
C ALA A 251 1.93 -6.92 -1.48
N HIS A 252 2.03 -8.25 -1.55
CA HIS A 252 1.47 -9.16 -0.56
C HIS A 252 2.58 -9.67 0.37
N GLY A 253 2.98 -8.85 1.31
CA GLY A 253 4.06 -8.91 2.28
C GLY A 253 4.73 -10.26 2.49
N HIS A 254 4.45 -10.92 3.60
CA HIS A 254 5.07 -12.20 3.95
C HIS A 254 4.65 -13.38 3.06
N ALA A 255 3.61 -13.23 2.23
CA ALA A 255 3.32 -14.23 1.19
C ALA A 255 4.34 -14.18 0.03
N GLY A 256 5.16 -13.11 -0.02
CA GLY A 256 6.17 -12.91 -1.05
C GLY A 256 5.58 -12.82 -2.46
N ARG A 257 4.38 -12.28 -2.61
CA ARG A 257 3.66 -12.23 -3.88
C ARG A 257 3.37 -10.81 -4.32
N LEU A 258 3.29 -10.66 -5.63
CA LEU A 258 2.79 -9.47 -6.29
C LEU A 258 1.52 -9.85 -7.06
N LEU A 259 0.41 -9.17 -6.79
CA LEU A 259 -0.87 -9.40 -7.44
C LEU A 259 -1.25 -8.19 -8.27
N LYS A 260 -1.81 -8.44 -9.44
CA LYS A 260 -2.52 -7.46 -10.25
C LYS A 260 -4.01 -7.73 -10.12
N LEU A 261 -4.78 -6.71 -9.77
CA LEU A 261 -6.22 -6.79 -9.50
C LEU A 261 -6.97 -5.81 -10.41
N ASP A 262 -8.23 -6.08 -10.66
CA ASP A 262 -9.15 -5.01 -11.09
C ASP A 262 -9.56 -4.14 -9.89
N LEU A 263 -10.25 -3.04 -10.16
CA LEU A 263 -10.72 -2.13 -9.09
C LEU A 263 -11.83 -2.73 -8.21
N ASN A 264 -12.41 -3.88 -8.58
CA ASN A 264 -13.35 -4.62 -7.74
C ASN A 264 -12.64 -5.61 -6.79
N GLY A 265 -11.31 -5.76 -6.93
CA GLY A 265 -10.49 -6.67 -6.13
C GLY A 265 -10.36 -8.08 -6.71
N ASN A 266 -10.83 -8.34 -7.93
CA ASN A 266 -10.63 -9.61 -8.59
C ASN A 266 -9.17 -9.76 -9.04
N VAL A 267 -8.57 -10.92 -8.80
CA VAL A 267 -7.17 -11.19 -9.15
C VAL A 267 -7.05 -11.46 -10.64
N LEU A 268 -6.36 -10.58 -11.35
CA LEU A 268 -6.06 -10.68 -12.78
C LEU A 268 -4.78 -11.50 -13.05
N GLY A 269 -3.87 -11.55 -12.07
CA GLY A 269 -2.66 -12.34 -12.19
C GLY A 269 -1.78 -12.22 -10.95
N VAL A 270 -0.83 -13.15 -10.82
CA VAL A 270 0.08 -13.25 -9.69
C VAL A 270 1.49 -13.60 -10.15
N THR A 271 2.50 -13.04 -9.45
CA THR A 271 3.90 -13.45 -9.58
C THR A 271 4.60 -13.40 -8.23
N GLY A 272 5.81 -13.94 -8.16
CA GLY A 272 6.61 -13.98 -6.94
C GLY A 272 6.27 -15.15 -6.02
N SER A 273 7.18 -15.42 -5.10
CA SER A 273 7.05 -16.37 -4.01
C SER A 273 7.95 -15.92 -2.84
N GLN A 274 7.77 -16.53 -1.68
CA GLN A 274 8.66 -16.25 -0.54
C GLN A 274 10.07 -16.79 -0.79
N GLY A 275 11.09 -16.03 -0.46
CA GLY A 275 12.49 -16.42 -0.56
C GLY A 275 13.45 -15.28 -0.85
N LYS A 276 14.67 -15.63 -1.30
CA LYS A 276 15.77 -14.67 -1.55
C LYS A 276 16.25 -14.63 -3.01
N ALA A 277 15.89 -15.64 -3.82
CA ALA A 277 16.28 -15.68 -5.23
C ALA A 277 15.61 -14.52 -6.01
N PRO A 278 16.10 -14.18 -7.21
CA PRO A 278 15.39 -13.27 -8.11
C PRO A 278 13.95 -13.71 -8.34
N GLY A 279 13.00 -12.77 -8.23
CA GLY A 279 11.57 -13.05 -8.32
C GLY A 279 10.94 -13.61 -7.04
N GLN A 280 11.73 -13.81 -5.99
CA GLN A 280 11.25 -14.17 -4.65
C GLN A 280 11.36 -12.95 -3.72
N PHE A 281 10.57 -12.89 -2.66
CA PHE A 281 10.57 -11.79 -1.70
C PHE A 281 10.68 -12.33 -0.27
N GLY A 282 11.48 -11.65 0.54
CA GLY A 282 11.43 -11.81 2.00
C GLY A 282 10.17 -11.14 2.56
N GLU A 283 9.93 -9.90 2.12
CA GLU A 283 8.70 -9.14 2.35
C GLU A 283 8.49 -8.17 1.18
N ALA A 284 7.53 -8.47 0.31
CA ALA A 284 7.08 -7.52 -0.71
C ALA A 284 6.31 -6.38 -0.03
N HIS A 285 6.91 -5.19 0.06
CA HIS A 285 6.38 -4.12 0.91
C HIS A 285 5.63 -3.05 0.14
N PHE A 286 6.32 -2.12 -0.54
CA PHE A 286 5.70 -1.14 -1.43
C PHE A 286 6.15 -1.36 -2.87
N LEU A 287 5.40 -0.79 -3.80
CA LEU A 287 5.67 -0.94 -5.23
C LEU A 287 5.33 0.33 -6.00
N ALA A 288 5.92 0.44 -7.18
CA ALA A 288 5.58 1.45 -8.19
C ALA A 288 5.54 0.81 -9.57
N VAL A 289 4.70 1.34 -10.45
CA VAL A 289 4.62 0.92 -11.85
C VAL A 289 5.01 2.09 -12.74
N SER A 290 5.99 1.88 -13.63
CA SER A 290 6.44 2.90 -14.56
C SER A 290 5.43 3.17 -15.67
N ALA A 291 5.64 4.25 -16.40
CA ALA A 291 4.83 4.58 -17.58
C ALA A 291 4.87 3.50 -18.67
N GLN A 292 5.94 2.70 -18.72
CA GLN A 292 6.12 1.59 -19.64
C GLN A 292 5.51 0.28 -19.13
N GLY A 293 5.02 0.28 -17.88
CA GLY A 293 4.45 -0.89 -17.23
C GLY A 293 5.47 -1.76 -16.50
N ASP A 294 6.72 -1.31 -16.34
CA ASP A 294 7.70 -1.98 -15.48
C ASP A 294 7.28 -1.84 -14.02
N VAL A 295 7.42 -2.90 -13.24
CA VAL A 295 7.05 -2.92 -11.83
C VAL A 295 8.29 -2.98 -10.96
N TYR A 296 8.39 -2.06 -10.01
CA TYR A 296 9.45 -2.01 -9.03
C TYR A 296 8.87 -2.34 -7.66
N VAL A 297 9.51 -3.25 -6.92
CA VAL A 297 9.02 -3.73 -5.62
C VAL A 297 10.11 -3.61 -4.58
N ALA A 298 9.82 -2.92 -3.49
CA ALA A 298 10.68 -2.87 -2.31
C ALA A 298 10.58 -4.22 -1.57
N ASP A 299 11.70 -4.93 -1.46
CA ASP A 299 11.83 -6.21 -0.76
C ASP A 299 12.57 -5.98 0.56
N THR A 300 11.79 -5.66 1.59
CA THR A 300 12.31 -5.13 2.86
C THR A 300 13.30 -6.06 3.55
N LEU A 301 12.96 -7.34 3.67
CA LEU A 301 13.80 -8.30 4.41
C LEU A 301 15.01 -8.78 3.63
N ASN A 302 15.02 -8.61 2.31
CA ASN A 302 16.18 -8.91 1.46
C ASN A 302 17.01 -7.68 1.10
N TRP A 303 16.66 -6.48 1.61
CA TRP A 303 17.41 -5.22 1.46
C TRP A 303 17.66 -4.85 -0.01
N ARG A 304 16.63 -4.93 -0.83
CA ARG A 304 16.73 -4.67 -2.26
C ARG A 304 15.44 -4.11 -2.85
N VAL A 305 15.53 -3.55 -4.04
CA VAL A 305 14.40 -3.32 -4.94
C VAL A 305 14.53 -4.27 -6.12
N GLN A 306 13.46 -4.93 -6.51
CA GLN A 306 13.44 -5.77 -7.71
C GLN A 306 12.63 -5.10 -8.81
N LYS A 307 13.17 -5.11 -10.02
CA LYS A 307 12.51 -4.66 -11.25
C LYS A 307 11.92 -5.86 -11.99
N PHE A 308 10.68 -5.74 -12.41
CA PHE A 308 10.00 -6.70 -13.26
C PHE A 308 9.58 -6.00 -14.56
N VAL A 309 9.89 -6.62 -15.69
CA VAL A 309 9.50 -6.16 -17.02
C VAL A 309 8.54 -7.15 -17.65
N ARG A 310 7.63 -6.67 -18.52
CA ARG A 310 6.77 -7.58 -19.28
C ARG A 310 7.62 -8.47 -20.18
N LYS A 311 7.26 -9.76 -20.27
CA LYS A 311 7.84 -10.64 -21.28
C LYS A 311 7.49 -10.08 -22.65
N SER A 312 8.49 -10.02 -23.53
CA SER A 312 8.22 -9.77 -24.95
C SER A 312 7.34 -10.91 -25.49
N PRO A 313 6.34 -10.59 -26.32
CA PRO A 313 5.49 -11.60 -26.94
C PRO A 313 6.29 -12.57 -27.81
#